data_aa832a48d40c7e321221717a02abf6b2
#
_entry.id   aa832a48d40c7e321221717a02abf6b2
#
_cell.length_a   1.000
_cell.length_b   1.000
_cell.length_c   1.000
_cell.angle_alpha   90.00
_cell.angle_beta   90.00
_cell.angle_gamma   90.00
#
_symmetry.space_group_name_H-M   'P 1'
#
loop_
_entity.id
_entity.type
_entity.pdbx_description
1 polymer ?
#
loop_
_entity_poly.entity_id
_entity_poly.type
_entity_poly.pdbx_seq_one_letter_code
_entity_poly.pdbx_strand_id
1 'polypeptide(L)'
;MSKGVHFGIDSYLYRNERFCFFIYKQERKATNMNSIVGQIRIPSGCAIAAVISKVGKKMTGERIIDSMKPMHDRSNGLGGGFAAYGIYPEYKDFYALHMFFNDRTSRKNCETFLKEHFEIVKSEIIPTRKIPSITDEPIVWRYFVAPLKSILLSHQLDEKEFVARAVMKINTEMAGAYVFSSGKNMGTFKAVGFPEDVGVFYKLDEYEGYSWTAHGRYPTNTPGWWGGAHPFTLLDYSIVHNGEISSYDANRRFIEMFGYKCTLQTDTEVITYIMDYLLRVQKLSLQEAASVIAAPFWSTIAAKDNETEKEKLKFLRTVFPSLLITGPFSIVFGFNGGLMALNDRLKLRSMVVGEKDDKVFIASEESAIRVMEPNAEQIYAPAGGEAVIVRVKEGAY
;
A
#
# COMPACT_ATOMS: atom_id res chain seq x y z
N MET A 1 4.11 55.81 -37.37
CA MET A 1 2.84 55.10 -37.39
C MET A 1 3.14 53.61 -37.15
N SER A 2 3.12 53.19 -35.89
CA SER A 2 3.33 51.80 -35.51
C SER A 2 2.06 51.28 -34.83
N LYS A 3 1.44 50.28 -35.42
CA LYS A 3 0.29 49.59 -34.84
C LYS A 3 0.82 48.46 -34.00
N GLY A 4 0.62 48.54 -32.68
CA GLY A 4 0.86 47.43 -31.76
C GLY A 4 -0.22 46.35 -31.88
N VAL A 5 0.22 45.10 -31.89
CA VAL A 5 -0.65 43.92 -31.82
C VAL A 5 -0.79 43.56 -30.36
N HIS A 6 -1.98 43.70 -29.77
CA HIS A 6 -2.34 43.17 -28.49
C HIS A 6 -2.72 41.70 -28.66
N PHE A 7 -1.93 40.80 -28.07
CA PHE A 7 -2.37 39.42 -27.87
C PHE A 7 -3.18 39.35 -26.57
N GLY A 8 -4.43 38.96 -26.67
CA GLY A 8 -5.34 38.80 -25.55
C GLY A 8 -4.95 37.54 -24.71
N ILE A 9 -4.62 37.78 -23.46
CA ILE A 9 -4.48 36.75 -22.41
C ILE A 9 -5.67 36.91 -21.46
N ASP A 10 -6.88 36.66 -21.95
CA ASP A 10 -8.09 36.83 -21.13
C ASP A 10 -9.16 35.73 -21.26
N SER A 11 -8.78 34.51 -21.63
CA SER A 11 -9.79 33.43 -21.69
C SER A 11 -9.46 32.16 -20.87
N TYR A 12 -8.38 32.14 -20.10
CA TYR A 12 -7.99 30.95 -19.33
C TYR A 12 -8.19 31.05 -17.80
N LEU A 13 -8.56 32.21 -17.27
CA LEU A 13 -8.73 32.42 -15.81
C LEU A 13 -10.18 32.29 -15.29
N TYR A 14 -11.19 32.18 -16.16
CA TYR A 14 -12.59 32.21 -15.70
C TYR A 14 -13.24 30.83 -15.47
N ARG A 15 -12.52 29.73 -15.60
CA ARG A 15 -13.07 28.37 -15.35
C ARG A 15 -12.66 27.73 -14.03
N ASN A 16 -11.70 28.26 -13.32
CA ASN A 16 -11.20 27.65 -12.06
C ASN A 16 -11.75 28.27 -10.76
N GLU A 17 -12.47 29.38 -10.83
CA GLU A 17 -12.98 30.02 -9.59
C GLU A 17 -14.27 29.41 -9.03
N ARG A 18 -14.99 28.58 -9.76
CA ARG A 18 -16.19 27.89 -9.24
C ARG A 18 -15.92 26.61 -8.45
N PHE A 19 -14.72 26.08 -8.50
CA PHE A 19 -14.35 24.86 -7.73
C PHE A 19 -13.74 25.14 -6.37
N CYS A 20 -13.20 26.32 -6.13
CA CYS A 20 -12.63 26.71 -4.83
C CYS A 20 -13.64 27.22 -3.81
N PHE A 21 -14.87 27.56 -4.20
CA PHE A 21 -15.85 28.19 -3.29
C PHE A 21 -16.73 27.21 -2.51
N PHE A 22 -16.71 25.90 -2.78
CA PHE A 22 -17.53 24.92 -2.08
C PHE A 22 -16.86 24.26 -0.87
N ILE A 23 -15.57 24.50 -0.62
CA ILE A 23 -14.82 23.90 0.51
C ILE A 23 -14.72 24.85 1.72
N TYR A 24 -15.15 26.10 1.64
CA TYR A 24 -14.95 27.10 2.71
C TYR A 24 -16.24 27.78 3.17
N LYS A 25 -17.26 26.99 3.54
CA LYS A 25 -18.33 27.47 4.42
C LYS A 25 -18.54 26.51 5.58
N GLN A 26 -17.48 26.20 6.32
CA GLN A 26 -17.61 25.97 7.75
C GLN A 26 -17.42 27.32 8.42
N GLU A 27 -18.46 27.79 9.08
CA GLU A 27 -18.44 28.99 9.90
C GLU A 27 -17.26 28.88 10.87
N ARG A 28 -16.23 29.71 10.67
CA ARG A 28 -15.27 30.00 11.72
C ARG A 28 -16.05 30.69 12.84
N LYS A 29 -16.53 29.94 13.83
CA LYS A 29 -16.73 30.49 15.16
C LYS A 29 -15.36 31.03 15.55
N ALA A 30 -15.28 32.34 15.76
CA ALA A 30 -14.10 32.99 16.29
C ALA A 30 -13.82 32.34 17.66
N THR A 31 -12.96 31.35 17.67
CA THR A 31 -12.46 30.75 18.90
C THR A 31 -11.49 31.77 19.51
N ASN A 32 -11.83 32.24 20.70
CA ASN A 32 -10.99 33.11 21.51
C ASN A 32 -9.58 32.51 21.57
N MET A 33 -8.54 33.23 21.14
CA MET A 33 -7.15 32.76 21.12
C MET A 33 -6.65 32.24 22.47
N ASN A 34 -7.31 32.63 23.56
CA ASN A 34 -7.02 32.13 24.92
C ASN A 34 -7.49 30.71 25.22
N SER A 35 -8.29 30.07 24.34
CA SER A 35 -8.75 28.68 24.52
C SER A 35 -7.79 27.62 23.95
N ILE A 36 -6.69 28.05 23.31
CA ILE A 36 -5.74 27.13 22.65
C ILE A 36 -4.61 26.70 23.61
N VAL A 37 -4.43 27.42 24.72
CA VAL A 37 -3.41 27.07 25.72
C VAL A 37 -3.89 25.85 26.52
N GLY A 38 -3.23 24.72 26.34
CA GLY A 38 -3.52 23.45 27.03
C GLY A 38 -4.39 22.46 26.24
N GLN A 39 -4.73 22.72 24.98
CA GLN A 39 -5.33 21.69 24.14
C GLN A 39 -4.32 20.58 23.83
N ILE A 40 -4.74 19.35 24.06
CA ILE A 40 -3.94 18.16 23.67
C ILE A 40 -3.71 18.22 22.16
N ARG A 41 -2.47 18.25 21.74
CA ARG A 41 -2.12 18.20 20.31
C ARG A 41 -2.41 16.79 19.81
N ILE A 42 -3.45 16.65 18.98
CA ILE A 42 -3.77 15.37 18.34
C ILE A 42 -2.68 15.07 17.29
N PRO A 43 -1.93 13.97 17.41
CA PRO A 43 -0.96 13.59 16.40
C PRO A 43 -1.65 13.38 15.06
N SER A 44 -1.21 14.05 14.01
CA SER A 44 -1.70 13.85 12.65
C SER A 44 -0.67 13.07 11.84
N GLY A 45 -1.13 12.20 10.95
CA GLY A 45 -0.31 11.39 10.06
C GLY A 45 -0.77 9.93 10.07
N CYS A 46 -0.59 9.24 8.96
CA CYS A 46 -1.07 7.87 8.76
C CYS A 46 -0.69 6.92 9.91
N ALA A 47 -1.54 5.93 10.16
CA ALA A 47 -1.29 4.82 11.06
C ALA A 47 -0.99 3.54 10.27
N ILE A 48 0.03 2.79 10.68
CA ILE A 48 0.30 1.45 10.17
C ILE A 48 0.40 0.46 11.33
N ALA A 49 -0.07 -0.77 11.09
CA ALA A 49 0.13 -1.90 11.98
C ALA A 49 0.31 -3.19 11.17
N ALA A 50 1.00 -4.16 11.76
CA ALA A 50 1.15 -5.49 11.17
C ALA A 50 1.38 -6.54 12.25
N VAL A 51 1.01 -7.78 11.94
CA VAL A 51 1.32 -8.97 12.74
C VAL A 51 1.60 -10.15 11.82
N ILE A 52 2.58 -10.97 12.19
CA ILE A 52 2.92 -12.20 11.48
C ILE A 52 3.29 -13.31 12.45
N SER A 53 2.86 -14.54 12.17
CA SER A 53 3.34 -15.75 12.83
C SER A 53 4.52 -16.33 12.08
N LYS A 54 5.67 -16.48 12.76
CA LYS A 54 6.90 -17.11 12.18
C LYS A 54 6.72 -18.60 11.85
N VAL A 55 5.67 -19.23 12.36
CA VAL A 55 5.35 -20.66 12.13
C VAL A 55 4.08 -20.87 11.28
N GLY A 56 3.56 -19.81 10.65
CA GLY A 56 2.39 -19.91 9.79
C GLY A 56 1.06 -20.10 10.52
N LYS A 57 1.01 -19.94 11.86
CA LYS A 57 -0.22 -20.06 12.64
C LYS A 57 -1.20 -18.96 12.21
N LYS A 58 -2.40 -19.37 11.82
CA LYS A 58 -3.45 -18.46 11.39
C LYS A 58 -4.08 -17.71 12.57
N MET A 59 -4.48 -16.49 12.30
CA MET A 59 -5.12 -15.56 13.23
C MET A 59 -6.28 -14.88 12.50
N THR A 60 -7.38 -14.63 13.21
CA THR A 60 -8.48 -13.81 12.67
C THR A 60 -8.05 -12.35 12.50
N GLY A 61 -8.77 -11.60 11.67
CA GLY A 61 -8.52 -10.16 11.49
C GLY A 61 -8.94 -9.30 12.68
N GLU A 62 -9.55 -9.85 13.73
CA GLU A 62 -10.03 -9.08 14.87
C GLU A 62 -8.91 -8.29 15.57
N ARG A 63 -7.78 -8.94 15.87
CA ARG A 63 -6.64 -8.28 16.56
C ARG A 63 -6.04 -7.14 15.77
N ILE A 64 -5.90 -7.29 14.45
CA ILE A 64 -5.34 -6.23 13.61
C ILE A 64 -6.32 -5.06 13.46
N ILE A 65 -7.63 -5.31 13.44
CA ILE A 65 -8.67 -4.27 13.48
C ILE A 65 -8.56 -3.50 14.79
N ASP A 66 -8.53 -4.20 15.92
CA ASP A 66 -8.46 -3.58 17.23
C ASP A 66 -7.20 -2.74 17.44
N SER A 67 -6.08 -3.13 16.83
CA SER A 67 -4.82 -2.37 16.89
C SER A 67 -4.92 -0.96 16.30
N MET A 68 -5.89 -0.73 15.44
CA MET A 68 -6.09 0.59 14.82
C MET A 68 -6.83 1.57 15.74
N LYS A 69 -7.60 1.08 16.71
CA LYS A 69 -8.39 1.91 17.63
C LYS A 69 -7.55 2.92 18.43
N PRO A 70 -6.43 2.57 19.08
CA PRO A 70 -5.61 3.55 19.79
C PRO A 70 -4.93 4.56 18.85
N MET A 71 -4.89 4.27 17.55
CA MET A 71 -4.35 5.16 16.53
C MET A 71 -5.44 5.87 15.70
N HIS A 72 -6.69 5.86 16.14
CA HIS A 72 -7.84 6.45 15.43
C HIS A 72 -7.57 7.89 14.95
N ASP A 73 -7.07 8.74 15.83
CA ASP A 73 -6.78 10.15 15.55
C ASP A 73 -5.63 10.37 14.55
N ARG A 74 -4.90 9.31 14.19
CA ARG A 74 -3.91 9.32 13.11
C ARG A 74 -4.54 9.08 11.72
N SER A 75 -5.85 8.88 11.66
CA SER A 75 -6.64 8.81 10.43
C SER A 75 -7.68 9.92 10.42
N ASN A 76 -8.14 10.32 9.25
CA ASN A 76 -9.25 11.27 9.11
C ASN A 76 -10.46 10.65 8.38
N GLY A 77 -10.51 9.33 8.26
CA GLY A 77 -11.59 8.61 7.60
C GLY A 77 -11.58 8.66 6.07
N LEU A 78 -10.58 9.28 5.45
CA LEU A 78 -10.46 9.36 3.98
C LEU A 78 -9.77 8.14 3.36
N GLY A 79 -9.69 7.04 4.09
CA GLY A 79 -9.21 5.75 3.62
C GLY A 79 -8.66 4.88 4.73
N GLY A 80 -9.05 3.62 4.71
CA GLY A 80 -8.54 2.57 5.58
C GLY A 80 -8.42 1.26 4.81
N GLY A 81 -7.63 0.33 5.32
CA GLY A 81 -7.59 -1.00 4.73
C GLY A 81 -6.54 -1.92 5.31
N PHE A 82 -6.59 -3.14 4.81
CA PHE A 82 -5.85 -4.30 5.30
C PHE A 82 -5.35 -5.14 4.15
N ALA A 83 -4.22 -5.82 4.35
CA ALA A 83 -3.84 -6.97 3.53
C ALA A 83 -3.62 -8.19 4.43
N ALA A 84 -3.98 -9.36 3.92
CA ALA A 84 -3.88 -10.61 4.64
C ALA A 84 -3.31 -11.72 3.75
N TYR A 85 -2.50 -12.57 4.33
CA TYR A 85 -1.83 -13.69 3.66
C TYR A 85 -2.24 -15.03 4.29
N GLY A 86 -2.44 -16.04 3.44
CA GLY A 86 -2.91 -17.36 3.87
C GLY A 86 -4.43 -17.51 3.96
N ILE A 87 -5.19 -16.53 3.47
CA ILE A 87 -6.65 -16.44 3.65
C ILE A 87 -7.46 -17.24 2.63
N TYR A 88 -6.84 -17.76 1.57
CA TYR A 88 -7.52 -18.54 0.51
C TYR A 88 -6.85 -19.90 0.29
N PRO A 89 -6.80 -20.78 1.29
CA PRO A 89 -6.07 -22.05 1.18
C PRO A 89 -6.61 -22.96 0.08
N GLU A 90 -7.92 -22.95 -0.20
CA GLU A 90 -8.54 -23.73 -1.27
C GLU A 90 -8.20 -23.23 -2.68
N TYR A 91 -7.82 -21.93 -2.79
CA TYR A 91 -7.49 -21.25 -4.04
C TYR A 91 -6.04 -20.74 -4.05
N LYS A 92 -5.15 -21.34 -3.24
CA LYS A 92 -3.78 -20.85 -3.03
C LYS A 92 -2.94 -20.80 -4.31
N ASP A 93 -3.27 -21.61 -5.31
CA ASP A 93 -2.55 -21.68 -6.58
C ASP A 93 -3.09 -20.71 -7.64
N PHE A 94 -4.20 -20.04 -7.36
CA PHE A 94 -4.86 -19.09 -8.25
C PHE A 94 -4.62 -17.66 -7.80
N TYR A 95 -4.58 -16.73 -8.75
CA TYR A 95 -4.55 -15.30 -8.44
C TYR A 95 -5.93 -14.84 -7.96
N ALA A 96 -5.99 -14.26 -6.77
CA ALA A 96 -7.19 -13.65 -6.23
C ALA A 96 -7.26 -12.18 -6.67
N LEU A 97 -7.97 -11.91 -7.75
CA LEU A 97 -8.19 -10.54 -8.22
C LEU A 97 -9.35 -9.93 -7.45
N HIS A 98 -9.07 -9.03 -6.51
CA HIS A 98 -10.11 -8.19 -5.92
C HIS A 98 -10.27 -6.94 -6.76
N MET A 99 -11.51 -6.60 -7.08
CA MET A 99 -11.82 -5.56 -8.04
C MET A 99 -12.95 -4.65 -7.56
N PHE A 100 -12.80 -3.37 -7.86
CA PHE A 100 -13.89 -2.40 -7.81
C PHE A 100 -14.47 -2.22 -9.21
N PHE A 101 -15.80 -2.09 -9.27
CA PHE A 101 -16.50 -1.70 -10.48
C PHE A 101 -17.49 -0.57 -10.18
N ASN A 102 -17.52 0.44 -11.03
CA ASN A 102 -18.46 1.55 -10.90
C ASN A 102 -19.91 1.08 -11.11
N ASP A 103 -20.11 0.12 -12.01
CA ASP A 103 -21.42 -0.40 -12.38
C ASP A 103 -21.35 -1.82 -12.98
N ARG A 104 -22.51 -2.38 -13.31
CA ARG A 104 -22.63 -3.72 -13.92
C ARG A 104 -22.04 -3.79 -15.33
N THR A 105 -22.04 -2.67 -16.07
CA THR A 105 -21.51 -2.64 -17.45
C THR A 105 -19.99 -2.72 -17.44
N SER A 106 -19.33 -1.93 -16.59
CA SER A 106 -17.87 -1.99 -16.42
C SER A 106 -17.42 -3.38 -15.94
N ARG A 107 -18.18 -4.02 -15.04
CA ARG A 107 -17.92 -5.39 -14.64
C ARG A 107 -18.02 -6.37 -15.80
N LYS A 108 -19.10 -6.31 -16.58
CA LYS A 108 -19.32 -7.20 -17.74
C LYS A 108 -18.21 -7.05 -18.79
N ASN A 109 -17.79 -5.81 -19.07
CA ASN A 109 -16.72 -5.55 -20.02
C ASN A 109 -15.39 -6.13 -19.52
N CYS A 110 -15.08 -5.95 -18.25
CA CYS A 110 -13.87 -6.54 -17.65
C CYS A 110 -13.93 -8.07 -17.60
N GLU A 111 -15.08 -8.67 -17.30
CA GLU A 111 -15.26 -10.14 -17.35
C GLU A 111 -15.02 -10.72 -18.74
N THR A 112 -15.37 -10.00 -19.81
CA THR A 112 -15.05 -10.42 -21.17
C THR A 112 -13.55 -10.52 -21.37
N PHE A 113 -12.82 -9.47 -21.00
CA PHE A 113 -11.35 -9.47 -21.04
C PHE A 113 -10.75 -10.60 -20.19
N LEU A 114 -11.28 -10.82 -18.97
CA LEU A 114 -10.79 -11.89 -18.10
C LEU A 114 -11.01 -13.26 -18.75
N LYS A 115 -12.17 -13.55 -19.35
CA LYS A 115 -12.49 -14.82 -20.04
C LYS A 115 -11.62 -15.09 -21.27
N GLU A 116 -11.19 -14.03 -21.95
CA GLU A 116 -10.31 -14.16 -23.11
C GLU A 116 -8.86 -14.48 -22.73
N HIS A 117 -8.44 -14.15 -21.51
CA HIS A 117 -7.04 -14.22 -21.09
C HIS A 117 -6.77 -15.15 -19.92
N PHE A 118 -7.81 -15.49 -19.15
CA PHE A 118 -7.70 -16.30 -17.93
C PHE A 118 -8.76 -17.41 -17.89
N GLU A 119 -8.40 -18.52 -17.27
CA GLU A 119 -9.35 -19.45 -16.72
C GLU A 119 -9.91 -18.85 -15.42
N ILE A 120 -11.23 -18.68 -15.34
CA ILE A 120 -11.92 -18.21 -14.13
C ILE A 120 -12.43 -19.43 -13.37
N VAL A 121 -11.77 -19.75 -12.25
CA VAL A 121 -12.13 -20.89 -11.41
C VAL A 121 -13.31 -20.55 -10.50
N LYS A 122 -13.35 -19.32 -9.98
CA LYS A 122 -14.45 -18.81 -9.16
C LYS A 122 -14.63 -17.32 -9.36
N SER A 123 -15.88 -16.87 -9.29
CA SER A 123 -16.28 -15.46 -9.42
C SER A 123 -17.40 -15.20 -8.42
N GLU A 124 -17.19 -14.25 -7.51
CA GLU A 124 -18.14 -13.95 -6.44
C GLU A 124 -18.05 -12.51 -5.95
N ILE A 125 -19.14 -12.01 -5.35
CA ILE A 125 -19.09 -10.78 -4.59
C ILE A 125 -18.24 -10.97 -3.32
N ILE A 126 -17.40 -10.01 -2.98
CA ILE A 126 -16.70 -10.06 -1.67
C ILE A 126 -17.76 -9.80 -0.58
N PRO A 127 -17.90 -10.69 0.42
CA PRO A 127 -18.86 -10.51 1.49
C PRO A 127 -18.60 -9.23 2.30
N THR A 128 -19.64 -8.43 2.50
CA THR A 128 -19.57 -7.19 3.30
C THR A 128 -20.67 -7.14 4.36
N ARG A 129 -20.49 -6.26 5.38
CA ARG A 129 -21.51 -5.82 6.31
C ARG A 129 -21.88 -4.38 6.01
N LYS A 130 -23.15 -4.00 6.17
CA LYS A 130 -23.53 -2.62 6.01
C LYS A 130 -23.06 -1.81 7.22
N ILE A 131 -22.23 -0.80 6.98
CA ILE A 131 -21.68 0.11 7.99
C ILE A 131 -22.11 1.53 7.61
N PRO A 132 -22.77 2.29 8.49
CA PRO A 132 -23.30 3.63 8.17
C PRO A 132 -22.21 4.65 7.76
N SER A 133 -20.98 4.50 8.28
CA SER A 133 -19.84 5.36 7.98
C SER A 133 -19.16 5.05 6.64
N ILE A 134 -19.45 3.90 6.01
CA ILE A 134 -18.92 3.52 4.70
C ILE A 134 -19.97 3.87 3.65
N THR A 135 -19.66 4.83 2.80
CA THR A 135 -20.55 5.37 1.75
C THR A 135 -19.96 5.22 0.37
N ASP A 136 -20.78 5.47 -0.65
CA ASP A 136 -20.37 5.43 -2.07
C ASP A 136 -19.70 4.11 -2.46
N GLU A 137 -20.26 3.01 -1.98
CA GLU A 137 -19.74 1.66 -2.18
C GLU A 137 -19.77 1.28 -3.67
N PRO A 138 -18.61 0.99 -4.30
CA PRO A 138 -18.56 0.40 -5.62
C PRO A 138 -19.01 -1.07 -5.56
N ILE A 139 -19.22 -1.70 -6.72
CA ILE A 139 -19.38 -3.15 -6.75
C ILE A 139 -18.02 -3.77 -6.39
N VAL A 140 -17.95 -4.50 -5.28
CA VAL A 140 -16.74 -5.15 -4.81
C VAL A 140 -16.78 -6.64 -5.16
N TRP A 141 -15.87 -7.09 -6.02
CA TRP A 141 -15.91 -8.42 -6.60
C TRP A 141 -14.57 -9.14 -6.53
N ARG A 142 -14.61 -10.47 -6.44
CA ARG A 142 -13.40 -11.31 -6.41
C ARG A 142 -13.48 -12.38 -7.49
N TYR A 143 -12.36 -12.54 -8.21
CA TYR A 143 -12.14 -13.62 -9.16
C TYR A 143 -10.92 -14.43 -8.74
N PHE A 144 -11.03 -15.75 -8.76
CA PHE A 144 -9.87 -16.64 -8.68
C PHE A 144 -9.55 -17.11 -10.10
N VAL A 145 -8.35 -16.75 -10.57
CA VAL A 145 -7.99 -16.92 -11.98
C VAL A 145 -6.61 -17.55 -12.16
N ALA A 146 -6.41 -18.22 -13.29
CA ALA A 146 -5.10 -18.60 -13.80
C ALA A 146 -4.95 -18.12 -15.26
N PRO A 147 -3.79 -17.58 -15.68
CA PRO A 147 -3.57 -17.24 -17.08
C PRO A 147 -3.73 -18.45 -18.00
N LEU A 148 -4.35 -18.27 -19.16
CA LEU A 148 -4.47 -19.33 -20.15
C LEU A 148 -3.09 -19.67 -20.72
N LYS A 149 -2.74 -20.97 -20.75
CA LYS A 149 -1.44 -21.43 -21.29
C LYS A 149 -1.20 -20.99 -22.73
N SER A 150 -2.23 -20.99 -23.57
CA SER A 150 -2.15 -20.49 -24.94
C SER A 150 -1.73 -19.03 -25.03
N ILE A 151 -2.23 -18.20 -24.10
CA ILE A 151 -1.89 -16.78 -24.02
C ILE A 151 -0.44 -16.58 -23.56
N LEU A 152 0.00 -17.30 -22.54
CA LEU A 152 1.41 -17.24 -22.08
C LEU A 152 2.38 -17.61 -23.20
N LEU A 153 2.08 -18.68 -23.94
CA LEU A 153 2.89 -19.14 -25.07
C LEU A 153 2.92 -18.13 -26.21
N SER A 154 1.77 -17.57 -26.59
CA SER A 154 1.69 -16.59 -27.69
C SER A 154 2.42 -15.29 -27.39
N HIS A 155 2.46 -14.86 -26.11
CA HIS A 155 3.14 -13.63 -25.69
C HIS A 155 4.59 -13.87 -25.24
N GLN A 156 5.03 -15.12 -25.11
CA GLN A 156 6.33 -15.50 -24.58
C GLN A 156 6.65 -14.88 -23.21
N LEU A 157 5.64 -14.83 -22.34
CA LEU A 157 5.72 -14.23 -21.00
C LEU A 157 5.62 -15.30 -19.92
N ASP A 158 6.32 -15.08 -18.82
CA ASP A 158 6.06 -15.82 -17.60
C ASP A 158 4.72 -15.38 -16.98
N GLU A 159 4.17 -16.24 -16.14
CA GLU A 159 2.85 -16.06 -15.53
C GLU A 159 2.73 -14.74 -14.73
N LYS A 160 3.75 -14.42 -13.91
CA LYS A 160 3.72 -13.20 -13.07
C LYS A 160 3.82 -11.93 -13.91
N GLU A 161 4.68 -11.93 -14.92
CA GLU A 161 4.79 -10.79 -15.85
C GLU A 161 3.47 -10.56 -16.60
N PHE A 162 2.84 -11.64 -17.08
CA PHE A 162 1.55 -11.53 -17.76
C PHE A 162 0.46 -10.96 -16.83
N VAL A 163 0.34 -11.47 -15.60
CA VAL A 163 -0.65 -10.97 -14.63
C VAL A 163 -0.37 -9.49 -14.27
N ALA A 164 0.88 -9.12 -14.05
CA ALA A 164 1.24 -7.73 -13.78
C ALA A 164 0.81 -6.80 -14.92
N ARG A 165 1.08 -7.19 -16.18
CA ARG A 165 0.62 -6.43 -17.37
C ARG A 165 -0.90 -6.36 -17.50
N ALA A 166 -1.60 -7.46 -17.21
CA ALA A 166 -3.06 -7.49 -17.23
C ALA A 166 -3.65 -6.55 -16.17
N VAL A 167 -3.09 -6.52 -14.95
CA VAL A 167 -3.49 -5.58 -13.90
C VAL A 167 -3.26 -4.13 -14.37
N MET A 168 -2.09 -3.81 -14.93
CA MET A 168 -1.80 -2.48 -15.47
C MET A 168 -2.81 -2.10 -16.55
N LYS A 169 -3.09 -2.99 -17.50
CA LYS A 169 -4.06 -2.76 -18.57
C LYS A 169 -5.47 -2.50 -18.06
N ILE A 170 -5.95 -3.32 -17.12
CA ILE A 170 -7.28 -3.12 -16.53
C ILE A 170 -7.35 -1.77 -15.85
N ASN A 171 -6.36 -1.44 -15.00
CA ASN A 171 -6.36 -0.21 -14.21
C ASN A 171 -6.18 1.08 -15.04
N THR A 172 -5.68 0.99 -16.28
CA THR A 172 -5.42 2.16 -17.14
C THR A 172 -6.38 2.29 -18.32
N GLU A 173 -6.87 1.18 -18.87
CA GLU A 173 -7.60 1.18 -20.13
C GLU A 173 -9.07 0.78 -19.98
N MET A 174 -9.47 0.17 -18.86
CA MET A 174 -10.84 -0.31 -18.65
C MET A 174 -11.62 0.63 -17.74
N ALA A 175 -12.35 1.55 -18.31
CA ALA A 175 -13.13 2.53 -17.58
C ALA A 175 -14.09 1.88 -16.56
N GLY A 176 -14.02 2.33 -15.31
CA GLY A 176 -14.89 1.87 -14.23
C GLY A 176 -14.51 0.51 -13.64
N ALA A 177 -13.39 -0.10 -14.04
CA ALA A 177 -12.85 -1.30 -13.45
C ALA A 177 -11.48 -1.02 -12.81
N TYR A 178 -11.22 -1.56 -11.61
CA TYR A 178 -9.97 -1.36 -10.90
C TYR A 178 -9.60 -2.60 -10.08
N VAL A 179 -8.44 -3.18 -10.37
CA VAL A 179 -7.85 -4.29 -9.60
C VAL A 179 -7.07 -3.70 -8.43
N PHE A 180 -7.46 -4.02 -7.19
CA PHE A 180 -6.78 -3.54 -5.99
C PHE A 180 -6.09 -4.65 -5.18
N SER A 181 -6.21 -5.91 -5.61
CA SER A 181 -5.45 -7.06 -5.12
C SER A 181 -5.28 -8.07 -6.24
N SER A 182 -4.10 -8.69 -6.37
CA SER A 182 -3.80 -9.59 -7.48
C SER A 182 -2.83 -10.72 -7.14
N GLY A 183 -2.68 -11.06 -5.85
CA GLY A 183 -1.76 -12.11 -5.41
C GLY A 183 -2.41 -13.48 -5.23
N LYS A 184 -1.57 -14.50 -5.01
CA LYS A 184 -2.00 -15.85 -4.67
C LYS A 184 -2.10 -16.01 -3.16
N ASN A 185 -3.17 -16.70 -2.69
CA ASN A 185 -3.43 -16.95 -1.27
C ASN A 185 -3.36 -15.69 -0.39
N MET A 186 -3.69 -14.55 -0.94
CA MET A 186 -3.71 -13.27 -0.24
C MET A 186 -4.84 -12.39 -0.74
N GLY A 187 -5.20 -11.38 0.03
CA GLY A 187 -6.19 -10.39 -0.36
C GLY A 187 -5.98 -9.05 0.33
N THR A 188 -6.23 -7.99 -0.40
CA THR A 188 -6.31 -6.62 0.10
C THR A 188 -7.76 -6.23 0.24
N PHE A 189 -8.09 -5.50 1.31
CA PHE A 189 -9.42 -5.00 1.63
C PHE A 189 -9.29 -3.52 1.98
N LYS A 190 -9.94 -2.63 1.24
CA LYS A 190 -9.79 -1.20 1.44
C LYS A 190 -11.04 -0.42 1.03
N ALA A 191 -11.27 0.69 1.70
CA ALA A 191 -12.42 1.57 1.44
C ALA A 191 -12.12 3.00 1.91
N VAL A 192 -12.98 3.94 1.57
CA VAL A 192 -13.08 5.23 2.25
C VAL A 192 -13.78 5.00 3.58
N GLY A 193 -13.11 5.32 4.68
CA GLY A 193 -13.57 5.10 6.06
C GLY A 193 -12.39 4.98 7.02
N PHE A 194 -12.68 4.98 8.31
CA PHE A 194 -11.70 4.61 9.32
C PHE A 194 -11.33 3.12 9.22
N PRO A 195 -10.07 2.73 9.49
CA PRO A 195 -9.65 1.34 9.30
C PRO A 195 -10.47 0.35 10.13
N GLU A 196 -10.87 0.66 11.35
CA GLU A 196 -11.71 -0.20 12.17
C GLU A 196 -13.08 -0.46 11.54
N ASP A 197 -13.69 0.55 10.92
CA ASP A 197 -14.96 0.41 10.19
C ASP A 197 -14.77 -0.43 8.91
N VAL A 198 -13.67 -0.20 8.19
CA VAL A 198 -13.32 -0.97 6.99
C VAL A 198 -13.11 -2.45 7.32
N GLY A 199 -12.46 -2.75 8.45
CA GLY A 199 -12.28 -4.14 8.92
C GLY A 199 -13.61 -4.83 9.19
N VAL A 200 -14.53 -4.15 9.86
CA VAL A 200 -15.89 -4.67 10.12
C VAL A 200 -16.71 -4.79 8.84
N PHE A 201 -16.62 -3.79 7.94
CA PHE A 201 -17.30 -3.81 6.65
C PHE A 201 -16.95 -5.06 5.83
N TYR A 202 -15.68 -5.40 5.71
CA TYR A 202 -15.21 -6.59 4.96
C TYR A 202 -15.26 -7.89 5.77
N LYS A 203 -15.84 -7.89 6.98
CA LYS A 203 -15.94 -9.09 7.84
C LYS A 203 -14.58 -9.76 8.09
N LEU A 204 -13.54 -8.96 8.33
CA LEU A 204 -12.19 -9.51 8.46
C LEU A 204 -12.00 -10.38 9.71
N ASP A 205 -12.90 -10.27 10.67
CA ASP A 205 -13.05 -11.18 11.81
C ASP A 205 -13.39 -12.63 11.40
N GLU A 206 -13.96 -12.83 10.20
CA GLU A 206 -14.31 -14.15 9.65
C GLU A 206 -13.17 -14.76 8.79
N TYR A 207 -12.11 -14.01 8.46
CA TYR A 207 -10.96 -14.51 7.72
C TYR A 207 -9.82 -14.92 8.66
N GLU A 208 -9.09 -15.96 8.28
CA GLU A 208 -7.91 -16.44 9.01
C GLU A 208 -6.66 -16.38 8.15
N GLY A 209 -5.69 -15.55 8.52
CA GLY A 209 -4.40 -15.36 7.86
C GLY A 209 -3.22 -15.53 8.81
N TYR A 210 -2.05 -15.92 8.30
CA TYR A 210 -0.83 -16.01 9.09
C TYR A 210 -0.09 -14.67 9.19
N SER A 211 -0.44 -13.71 8.32
CA SER A 211 0.12 -12.36 8.34
C SER A 211 -0.96 -11.35 7.95
N TRP A 212 -0.97 -10.23 8.67
CA TRP A 212 -1.88 -9.11 8.47
C TRP A 212 -1.14 -7.79 8.48
N THR A 213 -1.54 -6.87 7.61
CA THR A 213 -1.13 -5.46 7.65
C THR A 213 -2.36 -4.57 7.68
N ALA A 214 -2.27 -3.40 8.31
CA ALA A 214 -3.36 -2.43 8.43
C ALA A 214 -2.86 -1.02 8.18
N HIS A 215 -3.73 -0.18 7.66
CA HIS A 215 -3.45 1.23 7.39
C HIS A 215 -4.66 2.11 7.67
N GLY A 216 -4.42 3.22 8.37
CA GLY A 216 -5.34 4.35 8.53
C GLY A 216 -4.76 5.58 7.83
N ARG A 217 -5.46 6.08 6.82
CA ARG A 217 -4.99 7.15 5.95
C ARG A 217 -5.26 8.53 6.54
N TYR A 218 -4.28 9.40 6.42
CA TYR A 218 -4.41 10.84 6.64
C TYR A 218 -3.85 11.59 5.42
N PRO A 219 -4.59 11.66 4.29
CA PRO A 219 -4.09 12.30 3.09
C PRO A 219 -4.03 13.81 3.27
N THR A 220 -2.98 14.41 2.75
CA THR A 220 -2.77 15.86 2.75
C THR A 220 -3.13 16.49 1.40
N ASN A 221 -2.88 15.78 0.29
CA ASN A 221 -2.93 16.33 -1.07
C ASN A 221 -3.84 15.58 -2.04
N THR A 222 -4.44 14.45 -1.63
CA THR A 222 -5.26 13.63 -2.53
C THR A 222 -6.65 13.40 -1.97
N PRO A 223 -7.71 13.42 -2.81
CA PRO A 223 -9.09 13.17 -2.37
C PRO A 223 -9.23 11.74 -1.82
N GLY A 224 -10.21 11.56 -0.93
CA GLY A 224 -10.63 10.24 -0.49
C GLY A 224 -11.39 9.53 -1.59
N TRP A 225 -10.89 8.38 -2.06
CA TRP A 225 -11.62 7.46 -2.91
C TRP A 225 -11.12 6.02 -2.66
N TRP A 226 -11.96 5.04 -3.00
CA TRP A 226 -11.72 3.64 -2.63
C TRP A 226 -10.39 3.10 -3.14
N GLY A 227 -10.04 3.35 -4.41
CA GLY A 227 -8.77 2.88 -4.99
C GLY A 227 -7.54 3.56 -4.39
N GLY A 228 -7.66 4.80 -3.91
CA GLY A 228 -6.58 5.55 -3.28
C GLY A 228 -6.33 5.19 -1.81
N ALA A 229 -7.19 4.37 -1.18
CA ALA A 229 -6.91 3.83 0.15
C ALA A 229 -5.77 2.79 0.09
N HIS A 230 -5.07 2.61 1.21
CA HIS A 230 -4.04 1.57 1.34
C HIS A 230 -4.64 0.26 1.86
N PRO A 231 -3.96 -0.89 1.69
CA PRO A 231 -2.67 -1.11 1.05
C PRO A 231 -2.69 -0.96 -0.47
N PHE A 232 -1.51 -0.68 -1.06
CA PHE A 232 -1.27 -0.85 -2.49
C PHE A 232 -0.67 -2.21 -2.77
N THR A 233 -1.06 -2.82 -3.90
CA THR A 233 -0.75 -4.23 -4.17
C THR A 233 -0.42 -4.44 -5.63
N LEU A 234 0.59 -5.26 -5.90
CA LEU A 234 0.83 -5.85 -7.20
C LEU A 234 1.34 -7.28 -7.00
N LEU A 235 0.69 -8.25 -7.64
CA LEU A 235 0.94 -9.68 -7.41
C LEU A 235 0.88 -10.00 -5.89
N ASP A 236 1.85 -10.78 -5.39
CA ASP A 236 1.93 -11.19 -3.98
C ASP A 236 2.45 -10.09 -3.04
N TYR A 237 2.69 -8.88 -3.53
CA TYR A 237 3.27 -7.77 -2.77
C TYR A 237 2.20 -6.78 -2.33
N SER A 238 2.24 -6.37 -1.08
CA SER A 238 1.39 -5.31 -0.53
C SER A 238 2.21 -4.32 0.28
N ILE A 239 1.87 -3.02 0.21
CA ILE A 239 2.54 -1.99 1.00
C ILE A 239 1.53 -1.13 1.75
N VAL A 240 1.79 -0.96 3.04
CA VAL A 240 1.22 0.11 3.85
C VAL A 240 2.32 1.13 4.15
N HIS A 241 1.99 2.43 4.10
CA HIS A 241 2.96 3.51 4.16
C HIS A 241 2.46 4.64 5.05
N ASN A 242 3.30 5.04 5.99
CA ASN A 242 3.14 6.26 6.77
C ASN A 242 4.26 7.22 6.40
N GLY A 243 3.95 8.24 5.62
CA GLY A 243 4.92 9.23 5.19
C GLY A 243 4.47 9.98 3.95
N GLU A 244 5.42 10.73 3.39
CA GLU A 244 5.29 11.43 2.12
C GLU A 244 6.69 11.58 1.51
N ILE A 245 6.89 11.01 0.33
CA ILE A 245 8.21 11.00 -0.30
C ILE A 245 8.41 12.22 -1.20
N SER A 246 9.51 12.94 -1.01
CA SER A 246 9.87 14.10 -1.83
C SER A 246 10.44 13.71 -3.20
N SER A 247 10.86 12.46 -3.38
CA SER A 247 11.38 11.93 -4.65
C SER A 247 10.32 11.36 -5.59
N TYR A 248 9.01 11.53 -5.28
CA TYR A 248 7.88 10.95 -6.00
C TYR A 248 8.00 11.03 -7.53
N ASP A 249 8.18 12.22 -8.08
CA ASP A 249 8.21 12.42 -9.53
C ASP A 249 9.41 11.74 -10.20
N ALA A 250 10.58 11.77 -9.56
CA ALA A 250 11.78 11.11 -10.07
C ALA A 250 11.62 9.59 -10.07
N ASN A 251 11.12 9.04 -8.97
CA ASN A 251 10.86 7.60 -8.83
C ASN A 251 9.78 7.15 -9.83
N ARG A 252 8.67 7.89 -9.95
CA ARG A 252 7.58 7.60 -10.89
C ARG A 252 8.07 7.56 -12.33
N ARG A 253 8.75 8.62 -12.79
CA ARG A 253 9.27 8.69 -14.17
C ARG A 253 10.23 7.55 -14.48
N PHE A 254 11.07 7.16 -13.53
CA PHE A 254 11.98 6.06 -13.71
C PHE A 254 11.22 4.73 -13.87
N ILE A 255 10.28 4.43 -12.97
CA ILE A 255 9.58 3.14 -13.00
C ILE A 255 8.64 3.01 -14.21
N GLU A 256 8.06 4.13 -14.67
CA GLU A 256 7.21 4.17 -15.87
C GLU A 256 7.98 3.81 -17.15
N MET A 257 9.30 4.00 -17.21
CA MET A 257 10.12 3.56 -18.35
C MET A 257 10.17 2.03 -18.50
N PHE A 258 9.85 1.30 -17.43
CA PHE A 258 9.80 -0.17 -17.43
C PHE A 258 8.39 -0.73 -17.61
N GLY A 259 7.43 0.09 -18.04
CA GLY A 259 6.07 -0.33 -18.40
C GLY A 259 5.06 -0.24 -17.27
N TYR A 260 5.44 0.15 -16.05
CA TYR A 260 4.49 0.44 -14.99
C TYR A 260 3.68 1.71 -15.30
N LYS A 261 2.46 1.79 -14.76
CA LYS A 261 1.57 2.94 -14.96
C LYS A 261 1.08 3.43 -13.59
N CYS A 262 1.58 4.58 -13.18
CA CYS A 262 1.21 5.19 -11.89
C CYS A 262 0.01 6.12 -12.11
N THR A 263 -1.20 5.60 -11.92
CA THR A 263 -2.46 6.31 -12.25
C THR A 263 -3.12 6.97 -11.05
N LEU A 264 -2.71 6.60 -9.84
CA LEU A 264 -3.38 7.02 -8.60
C LEU A 264 -2.77 8.26 -7.97
N GLN A 265 -1.68 8.78 -8.52
CA GLN A 265 -0.97 9.97 -8.05
C GLN A 265 -0.59 9.89 -6.57
N THR A 266 -0.24 8.70 -6.10
CA THR A 266 0.21 8.44 -4.73
C THR A 266 1.59 7.82 -4.73
N ASP A 267 2.40 8.25 -3.79
CA ASP A 267 3.76 7.76 -3.59
C ASP A 267 3.81 6.27 -3.23
N THR A 268 2.82 5.76 -2.53
CA THR A 268 2.77 4.34 -2.14
C THR A 268 2.54 3.42 -3.33
N GLU A 269 1.78 3.84 -4.35
CA GLU A 269 1.69 3.11 -5.62
C GLU A 269 3.08 2.97 -6.26
N VAL A 270 3.82 4.07 -6.32
CA VAL A 270 5.18 4.09 -6.89
C VAL A 270 6.11 3.18 -6.09
N ILE A 271 6.08 3.23 -4.76
CA ILE A 271 6.91 2.35 -3.90
C ILE A 271 6.58 0.87 -4.17
N THR A 272 5.29 0.54 -4.34
CA THR A 272 4.86 -0.84 -4.64
C THR A 272 5.45 -1.35 -5.95
N TYR A 273 5.44 -0.52 -6.98
CA TYR A 273 6.01 -0.88 -8.29
C TYR A 273 7.55 -0.92 -8.28
N ILE A 274 8.19 -0.05 -7.50
CA ILE A 274 9.64 -0.11 -7.26
C ILE A 274 10.01 -1.45 -6.62
N MET A 275 9.28 -1.89 -5.60
CA MET A 275 9.56 -3.16 -4.95
C MET A 275 9.35 -4.36 -5.88
N ASP A 276 8.29 -4.36 -6.69
CA ASP A 276 8.11 -5.40 -7.71
C ASP A 276 9.26 -5.40 -8.73
N TYR A 277 9.66 -4.23 -9.22
CA TYR A 277 10.78 -4.09 -10.15
C TYR A 277 12.09 -4.63 -9.56
N LEU A 278 12.44 -4.22 -8.35
CA LEU A 278 13.70 -4.65 -7.70
C LEU A 278 13.71 -6.16 -7.42
N LEU A 279 12.59 -6.70 -6.89
CA LEU A 279 12.54 -8.10 -6.46
C LEU A 279 12.25 -9.05 -7.63
N ARG A 280 11.22 -8.75 -8.45
CA ARG A 280 10.77 -9.65 -9.51
C ARG A 280 11.58 -9.48 -10.79
N VAL A 281 11.84 -8.25 -11.23
CA VAL A 281 12.54 -8.00 -12.52
C VAL A 281 14.05 -8.02 -12.33
N GLN A 282 14.58 -7.28 -11.34
CA GLN A 282 16.02 -7.19 -11.09
C GLN A 282 16.57 -8.35 -10.23
N LYS A 283 15.69 -9.21 -9.67
CA LYS A 283 16.06 -10.37 -8.85
C LYS A 283 16.89 -10.05 -7.61
N LEU A 284 16.79 -8.84 -7.08
CA LEU A 284 17.45 -8.46 -5.84
C LEU A 284 16.79 -9.15 -4.65
N SER A 285 17.58 -9.42 -3.61
CA SER A 285 17.05 -9.85 -2.30
C SER A 285 16.33 -8.70 -1.61
N LEU A 286 15.48 -9.02 -0.62
CA LEU A 286 14.80 -8.00 0.20
C LEU A 286 15.77 -7.01 0.86
N GLN A 287 16.92 -7.51 1.36
CA GLN A 287 17.95 -6.67 1.96
C GLN A 287 18.59 -5.71 0.97
N GLU A 288 18.85 -6.18 -0.26
CA GLU A 288 19.36 -5.34 -1.34
C GLU A 288 18.34 -4.30 -1.78
N ALA A 289 17.07 -4.70 -1.96
CA ALA A 289 15.99 -3.76 -2.29
C ALA A 289 15.83 -2.68 -1.19
N ALA A 290 15.87 -3.05 0.08
CA ALA A 290 15.90 -2.10 1.20
C ALA A 290 17.09 -1.14 1.11
N SER A 291 18.29 -1.67 0.77
CA SER A 291 19.51 -0.87 0.59
C SER A 291 19.48 0.02 -0.65
N VAL A 292 18.59 -0.21 -1.60
CA VAL A 292 18.32 0.70 -2.74
C VAL A 292 17.38 1.82 -2.31
N ILE A 293 16.21 1.47 -1.78
CA ILE A 293 15.16 2.48 -1.49
C ILE A 293 15.50 3.36 -0.27
N ALA A 294 16.20 2.81 0.74
CA ALA A 294 16.71 3.53 1.92
C ALA A 294 18.24 3.57 1.92
N ALA A 295 18.87 3.86 0.79
CA ALA A 295 20.32 3.73 0.62
C ALA A 295 21.10 4.48 1.72
N PRO A 296 22.07 3.82 2.39
CA PRO A 296 22.91 4.44 3.40
C PRO A 296 23.67 5.66 2.87
N PHE A 297 24.05 6.59 3.74
CA PHE A 297 24.90 7.71 3.34
C PHE A 297 26.29 7.24 2.87
N TRP A 298 26.90 8.01 1.99
CA TRP A 298 28.26 7.68 1.50
C TRP A 298 29.28 7.54 2.63
N SER A 299 29.17 8.40 3.67
CA SER A 299 30.00 8.28 4.87
C SER A 299 29.80 6.97 5.63
N THR A 300 28.54 6.52 5.74
CA THR A 300 28.20 5.22 6.38
C THR A 300 28.76 4.06 5.56
N ILE A 301 28.67 4.13 4.22
CA ILE A 301 29.24 3.11 3.34
C ILE A 301 30.78 3.10 3.46
N ALA A 302 31.40 4.28 3.45
CA ALA A 302 32.87 4.40 3.56
C ALA A 302 33.40 3.85 4.90
N ALA A 303 32.64 3.98 5.97
CA ALA A 303 33.00 3.50 7.31
C ALA A 303 32.78 1.99 7.54
N LYS A 304 32.29 1.23 6.54
CA LYS A 304 32.13 -0.22 6.65
C LYS A 304 33.50 -0.91 6.64
N ASP A 305 33.72 -1.83 7.60
CA ASP A 305 34.93 -2.63 7.68
C ASP A 305 34.96 -3.76 6.64
N ASN A 306 33.80 -4.32 6.30
CA ASN A 306 33.67 -5.38 5.29
C ASN A 306 33.69 -4.78 3.89
N GLU A 307 34.82 -4.97 3.17
CA GLU A 307 35.01 -4.41 1.83
C GLU A 307 34.01 -4.96 0.80
N THR A 308 33.64 -6.24 0.90
CA THR A 308 32.65 -6.85 0.01
C THR A 308 31.27 -6.19 0.18
N GLU A 309 30.82 -5.98 1.44
CA GLU A 309 29.58 -5.27 1.74
C GLU A 309 29.65 -3.81 1.25
N LYS A 310 30.76 -3.15 1.47
CA LYS A 310 31.01 -1.77 1.05
C LYS A 310 30.91 -1.60 -0.47
N GLU A 311 31.59 -2.45 -1.25
CA GLU A 311 31.53 -2.42 -2.71
C GLU A 311 30.13 -2.76 -3.21
N LYS A 312 29.43 -3.70 -2.61
CA LYS A 312 28.04 -4.02 -2.92
C LYS A 312 27.12 -2.81 -2.70
N LEU A 313 27.21 -2.13 -1.56
CA LEU A 313 26.40 -0.94 -1.28
C LEU A 313 26.71 0.23 -2.23
N LYS A 314 28.00 0.44 -2.58
CA LYS A 314 28.41 1.41 -3.60
C LYS A 314 27.77 1.08 -4.94
N PHE A 315 27.86 -0.17 -5.37
CA PHE A 315 27.27 -0.65 -6.63
C PHE A 315 25.75 -0.36 -6.67
N LEU A 316 25.00 -0.83 -5.67
CA LEU A 316 23.54 -0.64 -5.61
C LEU A 316 23.16 0.85 -5.65
N ARG A 317 23.87 1.70 -4.90
CA ARG A 317 23.62 3.12 -4.84
C ARG A 317 23.98 3.86 -6.14
N THR A 318 24.95 3.36 -6.89
CA THR A 318 25.37 3.91 -8.18
C THR A 318 24.45 3.46 -9.33
N VAL A 319 24.02 2.20 -9.33
CA VAL A 319 23.18 1.63 -10.39
C VAL A 319 21.72 2.06 -10.28
N PHE A 320 21.19 2.20 -9.05
CA PHE A 320 19.78 2.53 -8.81
C PHE A 320 19.54 3.90 -8.14
N PRO A 321 20.22 4.98 -8.54
CA PRO A 321 20.11 6.27 -7.84
C PRO A 321 18.69 6.86 -7.93
N SER A 322 17.97 6.61 -9.03
CA SER A 322 16.60 7.08 -9.26
C SER A 322 15.54 6.32 -8.46
N LEU A 323 15.91 5.23 -7.80
CA LEU A 323 15.03 4.45 -6.93
C LEU A 323 15.28 4.71 -5.44
N LEU A 324 16.27 5.56 -5.10
CA LEU A 324 16.40 6.08 -3.74
C LEU A 324 15.14 6.88 -3.38
N ILE A 325 14.51 6.50 -2.29
CA ILE A 325 13.37 7.22 -1.74
C ILE A 325 13.88 8.27 -0.76
N THR A 326 13.49 9.52 -0.99
CA THR A 326 13.79 10.65 -0.08
C THR A 326 12.51 11.21 0.53
N GLY A 327 12.64 11.81 1.71
CA GLY A 327 11.51 12.24 2.53
C GLY A 327 11.19 11.27 3.66
N PRO A 328 10.25 11.62 4.54
CA PRO A 328 9.86 10.78 5.67
C PRO A 328 9.01 9.60 5.20
N PHE A 329 9.44 8.37 5.51
CA PHE A 329 8.63 7.20 5.29
C PHE A 329 8.84 6.11 6.35
N SER A 330 7.77 5.36 6.58
CA SER A 330 7.74 4.12 7.34
C SER A 330 6.81 3.18 6.59
N ILE A 331 7.33 2.05 6.11
CA ILE A 331 6.56 1.07 5.34
C ILE A 331 6.55 -0.30 6.01
N VAL A 332 5.44 -1.02 5.83
CA VAL A 332 5.42 -2.48 5.96
C VAL A 332 5.10 -3.08 4.61
N PHE A 333 6.03 -3.85 4.10
CA PHE A 333 5.95 -4.58 2.85
C PHE A 333 5.61 -6.04 3.17
N GLY A 334 4.40 -6.47 2.79
CA GLY A 334 3.96 -7.86 2.88
C GLY A 334 4.27 -8.62 1.60
N PHE A 335 4.62 -9.88 1.73
CA PHE A 335 4.85 -10.80 0.63
C PHE A 335 4.48 -12.23 1.05
N ASN A 336 4.30 -13.11 0.08
CA ASN A 336 3.94 -14.49 0.41
C ASN A 336 5.07 -15.15 1.23
N GLY A 337 4.74 -15.61 2.43
CA GLY A 337 5.69 -16.19 3.38
C GLY A 337 6.49 -15.18 4.22
N GLY A 338 6.09 -13.89 4.27
CA GLY A 338 6.81 -12.96 5.14
C GLY A 338 6.32 -11.51 5.10
N LEU A 339 7.05 -10.67 5.83
CA LEU A 339 6.95 -9.23 5.77
C LEU A 339 8.32 -8.56 6.00
N MET A 340 8.44 -7.31 5.55
CA MET A 340 9.57 -6.45 5.84
C MET A 340 9.07 -5.10 6.34
N ALA A 341 9.60 -4.63 7.46
CA ALA A 341 9.39 -3.27 7.94
C ALA A 341 10.65 -2.43 7.68
N LEU A 342 10.48 -1.19 7.23
CA LEU A 342 11.58 -0.32 6.88
C LEU A 342 11.21 1.15 7.08
N ASN A 343 12.09 1.89 7.75
CA ASN A 343 12.03 3.35 7.85
C ASN A 343 12.95 4.01 6.82
N ASP A 344 12.66 5.28 6.53
CA ASP A 344 13.62 6.14 5.86
C ASP A 344 14.96 6.17 6.63
N ARG A 345 16.05 6.45 5.91
CA ARG A 345 17.42 6.42 6.47
C ARG A 345 17.70 7.41 7.59
N LEU A 346 16.82 8.41 7.80
CA LEU A 346 16.89 9.40 8.90
C LEU A 346 15.91 9.08 10.04
N LYS A 347 15.03 8.07 9.84
CA LYS A 347 13.98 7.69 10.79
C LYS A 347 13.08 8.88 11.16
N LEU A 348 12.55 9.54 10.15
CA LEU A 348 11.66 10.70 10.32
C LEU A 348 10.22 10.30 10.69
N ARG A 349 9.87 9.02 10.50
CA ARG A 349 8.57 8.46 10.93
C ARG A 349 8.76 7.41 12.03
N SER A 350 7.80 7.34 12.93
CA SER A 350 7.80 6.35 14.01
C SER A 350 7.49 4.95 13.47
N MET A 351 8.20 3.98 14.02
CA MET A 351 7.93 2.55 13.87
C MET A 351 8.47 1.84 15.11
N VAL A 352 7.67 0.94 15.64
CA VAL A 352 7.99 0.10 16.77
C VAL A 352 7.76 -1.36 16.38
N VAL A 353 8.66 -2.23 16.82
CA VAL A 353 8.59 -3.69 16.64
C VAL A 353 8.51 -4.33 18.03
N GLY A 354 7.67 -5.34 18.17
CA GLY A 354 7.57 -6.15 19.38
C GLY A 354 7.46 -7.62 19.03
N GLU A 355 7.92 -8.49 19.89
CA GLU A 355 7.84 -9.95 19.72
C GLU A 355 7.16 -10.62 20.91
N LYS A 356 6.44 -11.71 20.63
CA LYS A 356 5.94 -12.65 21.65
C LYS A 356 5.75 -14.01 21.01
N ASP A 357 6.39 -15.02 21.60
CA ASP A 357 6.37 -16.40 21.11
C ASP A 357 6.77 -16.51 19.62
N ASP A 358 5.88 -17.04 18.80
CA ASP A 358 6.08 -17.13 17.34
C ASP A 358 5.68 -15.88 16.56
N LYS A 359 5.19 -14.84 17.23
CA LYS A 359 4.63 -13.65 16.55
C LYS A 359 5.56 -12.45 16.63
N VAL A 360 5.55 -11.68 15.53
CA VAL A 360 6.17 -10.35 15.44
C VAL A 360 5.08 -9.34 15.13
N PHE A 361 5.11 -8.25 15.87
CA PHE A 361 4.18 -7.13 15.78
C PHE A 361 4.93 -5.88 15.34
N ILE A 362 4.35 -5.09 14.44
CA ILE A 362 4.92 -3.84 13.96
C ILE A 362 3.82 -2.80 13.96
N ALA A 363 4.10 -1.58 14.44
CA ALA A 363 3.13 -0.50 14.40
C ALA A 363 3.79 0.88 14.41
N SER A 364 3.03 1.91 14.07
CA SER A 364 3.44 3.30 14.26
C SER A 364 3.63 3.66 15.73
N GLU A 365 2.89 2.99 16.63
CA GLU A 365 2.91 3.25 18.08
C GLU A 365 2.88 1.94 18.88
N GLU A 366 3.54 1.92 20.03
CA GLU A 366 3.54 0.78 20.95
C GLU A 366 2.12 0.43 21.45
N SER A 367 1.25 1.43 21.64
CA SER A 367 -0.14 1.24 22.06
C SER A 367 -0.90 0.24 21.17
N ALA A 368 -0.68 0.27 19.86
CA ALA A 368 -1.26 -0.66 18.92
C ALA A 368 -0.73 -2.10 19.10
N ILE A 369 0.58 -2.25 19.37
CA ILE A 369 1.18 -3.56 19.69
C ILE A 369 0.57 -4.11 20.99
N ARG A 370 0.43 -3.28 22.02
CA ARG A 370 -0.14 -3.69 23.32
C ARG A 370 -1.60 -4.11 23.23
N VAL A 371 -2.35 -3.57 22.28
CA VAL A 371 -3.73 -4.04 22.00
C VAL A 371 -3.72 -5.44 21.36
N MET A 372 -2.82 -5.69 20.40
CA MET A 372 -2.69 -7.01 19.78
C MET A 372 -2.15 -8.07 20.73
N GLU A 373 -1.18 -7.69 21.57
CA GLU A 373 -0.49 -8.55 22.53
C GLU A 373 -0.05 -7.74 23.75
N PRO A 374 -0.85 -7.73 24.85
CA PRO A 374 -0.53 -6.98 26.07
C PRO A 374 0.83 -7.34 26.68
N ASN A 375 1.25 -8.60 26.52
CA ASN A 375 2.49 -9.15 27.04
C ASN A 375 3.61 -9.18 26.00
N ALA A 376 3.55 -8.35 24.96
CA ALA A 376 4.63 -8.26 24.00
C ALA A 376 5.96 -7.93 24.67
N GLU A 377 6.98 -8.66 24.26
CA GLU A 377 8.35 -8.56 24.75
C GLU A 377 9.26 -7.92 23.69
N GLN A 378 10.51 -7.65 24.06
CA GLN A 378 11.54 -7.14 23.13
C GLN A 378 11.05 -5.96 22.26
N ILE A 379 10.32 -5.02 22.89
CA ILE A 379 9.82 -3.84 22.15
C ILE A 379 10.99 -2.89 21.87
N TYR A 380 11.20 -2.61 20.59
CA TYR A 380 12.24 -1.70 20.14
C TYR A 380 11.83 -0.91 18.90
N ALA A 381 12.59 0.12 18.62
CA ALA A 381 12.40 0.94 17.43
C ALA A 381 13.61 0.76 16.48
N PRO A 382 13.45 0.16 15.29
CA PRO A 382 14.53 -0.06 14.33
C PRO A 382 15.28 1.24 13.99
N ALA A 383 16.56 1.15 13.66
CA ALA A 383 17.32 2.30 13.18
C ALA A 383 16.84 2.77 11.80
N GLY A 384 17.22 4.01 11.43
CA GLY A 384 16.91 4.53 10.09
C GLY A 384 17.58 3.69 9.00
N GLY A 385 16.81 3.25 8.01
CA GLY A 385 17.28 2.38 6.92
C GLY A 385 17.53 0.92 7.31
N GLU A 386 17.27 0.55 8.57
CA GLU A 386 17.33 -0.84 9.02
C GLU A 386 16.08 -1.60 8.59
N ALA A 387 16.27 -2.68 7.82
CA ALA A 387 15.19 -3.55 7.40
C ALA A 387 14.95 -4.67 8.42
N VAL A 388 13.75 -4.70 9.01
CA VAL A 388 13.29 -5.82 9.85
C VAL A 388 12.56 -6.80 8.95
N ILE A 389 13.19 -7.92 8.60
CA ILE A 389 12.64 -8.94 7.71
C ILE A 389 12.23 -10.16 8.53
N VAL A 390 10.95 -10.50 8.47
CA VAL A 390 10.36 -11.66 9.14
C VAL A 390 9.89 -12.66 8.08
N ARG A 391 10.30 -13.91 8.18
CA ARG A 391 9.88 -15.00 7.30
C ARG A 391 9.15 -16.08 8.08
N VAL A 392 8.14 -16.62 7.46
CA VAL A 392 7.46 -17.83 7.93
C VAL A 392 8.36 -19.04 7.62
N LYS A 393 8.40 -20.03 8.49
CA LYS A 393 9.13 -21.26 8.25
C LYS A 393 8.64 -21.93 6.96
N GLU A 394 9.57 -22.44 6.16
CA GLU A 394 9.24 -23.14 4.91
C GLU A 394 8.25 -24.28 5.15
N GLY A 395 7.26 -24.42 4.26
CA GLY A 395 6.20 -25.44 4.33
C GLY A 395 5.07 -25.14 5.32
N ALA A 396 5.09 -23.98 6.01
CA ALA A 396 4.08 -23.61 6.99
C ALA A 396 3.00 -22.64 6.44
N TYR A 397 2.98 -22.36 5.11
CA TYR A 397 2.04 -21.40 4.48
C TYR A 397 1.63 -21.83 3.07
#